data_117e2c535b1655ea5ac4691381341d86
#
_entry.id   117e2c535b1655ea5ac4691381341d86
#
_cell.length_a   1.000
_cell.length_b   1.000
_cell.length_c   1.000
_cell.angle_alpha   90.00
_cell.angle_beta   90.00
_cell.angle_gamma   90.00
#
_symmetry.space_group_name_H-M   'P 1'
#
loop_
_entity.id
_entity.type
_entity.pdbx_description
1 polymer ?
#
loop_
_entity_poly.entity_id
_entity_poly.type
_entity_poly.pdbx_seq_one_letter_code
_entity_poly.pdbx_strand_id
1 'polypeptide(L)'
;MDITHSIQNYINSQNQKIWDELKPNYIFELIYNPLEYSYASKTEGNLASIITPTSQIDIDSFTHELLHVYMDYLGLSPYPDLIYSIQGINSMGIMVLESDLIAHLYNFCSHKKMFPLYREMGFSEYRFVESRISFSGNDLNYIKNGFMSNGKQAEYIHQFIGHTLALMNNVVEEDEEKCRKYLYELKQINSELYKIIEDFDNDWNTSNDLNLLEDFLVFEKRLDEWLEKSNLTFENDYCR
;
A
#
# COMPACT_ATOMS: atom_id res chain seq x y z
N MET A 1 22.45 21.23 13.92
CA MET A 1 22.61 21.99 12.65
C MET A 1 21.26 21.88 11.97
N ASP A 2 20.47 22.95 12.02
CA ASP A 2 19.19 22.97 11.29
C ASP A 2 19.48 23.10 9.79
N ILE A 3 19.42 22.00 9.07
CA ILE A 3 19.48 22.01 7.61
C ILE A 3 18.04 22.13 7.14
N THR A 4 17.48 23.34 7.20
CA THR A 4 16.21 23.67 6.58
C THR A 4 16.43 23.82 5.08
N HIS A 5 16.38 22.71 4.34
CA HIS A 5 16.21 22.83 2.91
C HIS A 5 14.83 23.42 2.63
N SER A 6 14.79 24.46 1.82
CA SER A 6 13.51 24.95 1.31
C SER A 6 12.87 23.84 0.45
N ILE A 7 11.60 23.58 0.61
CA ILE A 7 10.86 22.64 -0.22
C ILE A 7 10.99 22.94 -1.72
N GLN A 8 11.25 24.20 -2.07
CA GLN A 8 11.52 24.65 -3.44
C GLN A 8 12.73 23.96 -4.09
N ASN A 9 13.68 23.47 -3.29
CA ASN A 9 14.84 22.74 -3.81
C ASN A 9 14.48 21.34 -4.36
N TYR A 10 13.30 20.82 -4.02
CA TYR A 10 12.78 19.55 -4.48
C TYR A 10 11.83 19.69 -5.68
N ILE A 11 11.51 20.95 -6.07
CA ILE A 11 10.61 21.21 -7.20
C ILE A 11 11.45 21.48 -8.44
N ASN A 12 11.14 20.76 -9.51
CA ASN A 12 11.78 20.89 -10.83
C ASN A 12 10.73 20.86 -11.94
N SER A 13 11.15 20.91 -13.20
CA SER A 13 10.23 20.91 -14.36
C SER A 13 9.35 19.65 -14.45
N GLN A 14 9.77 18.54 -13.85
CA GLN A 14 9.03 17.26 -13.93
C GLN A 14 7.84 17.26 -12.97
N ASN A 15 8.00 17.72 -11.71
CA ASN A 15 6.95 17.73 -10.69
C ASN A 15 6.26 19.09 -10.51
N GLN A 16 6.70 20.14 -11.21
CA GLN A 16 6.17 21.50 -11.09
C GLN A 16 4.65 21.56 -11.28
N LYS A 17 4.10 20.81 -12.23
CA LYS A 17 2.66 20.82 -12.50
C LYS A 17 1.85 20.36 -11.29
N ILE A 18 2.25 19.24 -10.67
CA ILE A 18 1.58 18.71 -9.47
C ILE A 18 1.72 19.69 -8.31
N TRP A 19 2.94 20.24 -8.12
CA TRP A 19 3.18 21.26 -7.12
C TRP A 19 2.27 22.48 -7.28
N ASP A 20 2.11 22.98 -8.51
CA ASP A 20 1.27 24.15 -8.80
C ASP A 20 -0.22 23.91 -8.55
N GLU A 21 -0.69 22.67 -8.70
CA GLU A 21 -2.06 22.28 -8.37
C GLU A 21 -2.27 22.16 -6.85
N LEU A 22 -1.27 21.67 -6.11
CA LEU A 22 -1.37 21.42 -4.67
C LEU A 22 -1.14 22.65 -3.80
N LYS A 23 -0.16 23.49 -4.12
CA LYS A 23 0.26 24.63 -3.28
C LYS A 23 -0.86 25.64 -2.93
N PRO A 24 -1.93 25.84 -3.72
CA PRO A 24 -3.04 26.71 -3.33
C PRO A 24 -3.94 26.10 -2.26
N ASN A 25 -3.91 24.76 -2.10
CA ASN A 25 -4.82 24.00 -1.25
C ASN A 25 -4.18 23.53 0.05
N TYR A 26 -2.84 23.39 0.06
CA TYR A 26 -2.08 22.85 1.19
C TYR A 26 -1.01 23.83 1.68
N ILE A 27 -0.83 23.83 2.99
CA ILE A 27 0.37 24.37 3.67
C ILE A 27 1.37 23.22 3.74
N PHE A 28 2.51 23.35 3.09
CA PHE A 28 3.52 22.31 3.06
C PHE A 28 4.59 22.51 4.12
N GLU A 29 4.93 21.42 4.83
CA GLU A 29 6.05 21.33 5.73
C GLU A 29 7.02 20.24 5.27
N LEU A 30 8.32 20.56 5.27
CA LEU A 30 9.38 19.58 5.07
C LEU A 30 10.04 19.28 6.41
N ILE A 31 9.94 18.04 6.88
CA ILE A 31 10.41 17.61 8.19
C ILE A 31 11.61 16.67 7.99
N TYR A 32 12.77 17.09 8.50
CA TYR A 32 13.93 16.21 8.56
C TYR A 32 13.85 15.32 9.81
N ASN A 33 13.75 13.99 9.60
CA ASN A 33 13.78 13.01 10.68
C ASN A 33 14.74 11.86 10.35
N PRO A 34 15.97 11.90 10.86
CA PRO A 34 17.00 10.88 10.58
C PRO A 34 16.71 9.51 11.24
N LEU A 35 15.64 9.38 11.99
CA LEU A 35 15.19 8.10 12.56
C LEU A 35 14.24 7.34 11.63
N GLU A 36 13.74 8.00 10.59
CA GLU A 36 12.97 7.33 9.55
C GLU A 36 13.91 6.57 8.60
N TYR A 37 13.41 5.48 8.03
CA TYR A 37 14.16 4.66 7.07
C TYR A 37 13.92 5.12 5.63
N SER A 38 12.79 5.76 5.35
CA SER A 38 12.36 6.20 4.03
C SER A 38 11.69 7.57 4.10
N TYR A 39 11.44 8.16 2.93
CA TYR A 39 10.53 9.29 2.82
C TYR A 39 9.12 8.87 3.23
N ALA A 40 8.34 9.80 3.75
CA ALA A 40 6.95 9.60 4.09
C ALA A 40 6.17 10.90 3.93
N SER A 41 4.86 10.79 3.72
CA SER A 41 3.96 11.93 3.69
C SER A 41 2.76 11.73 4.61
N LYS A 42 2.22 12.84 5.08
CA LYS A 42 1.02 12.88 5.91
C LYS A 42 0.22 14.12 5.60
N THR A 43 -1.09 13.95 5.44
CA THR A 43 -2.03 15.06 5.30
C THR A 43 -2.97 15.13 6.51
N GLU A 44 -3.17 16.34 7.05
CA GLU A 44 -4.15 16.63 8.09
C GLU A 44 -4.89 17.94 7.73
N GLY A 45 -6.09 17.81 7.22
CA GLY A 45 -6.85 18.95 6.69
C GLY A 45 -6.08 19.60 5.52
N ASN A 46 -5.68 20.86 5.69
CA ASN A 46 -4.89 21.58 4.68
C ASN A 46 -3.38 21.57 4.94
N LEU A 47 -2.90 20.81 5.92
CA LEU A 47 -1.48 20.66 6.19
C LEU A 47 -0.96 19.39 5.51
N ALA A 48 0.08 19.52 4.70
CA ALA A 48 0.79 18.41 4.07
C ALA A 48 2.25 18.40 4.57
N SER A 49 2.61 17.37 5.34
CA SER A 49 3.96 17.18 5.85
C SER A 49 4.68 16.12 5.01
N ILE A 50 5.85 16.45 4.47
CA ILE A 50 6.74 15.49 3.82
C ILE A 50 7.96 15.29 4.72
N ILE A 51 8.18 14.04 5.11
CA ILE A 51 9.25 13.65 6.02
C ILE A 51 10.42 13.11 5.19
N THR A 52 11.62 13.61 5.43
CA THR A 52 12.84 13.13 4.77
C THR A 52 13.81 12.53 5.78
N PRO A 53 14.34 11.32 5.53
CA PRO A 53 15.32 10.66 6.39
C PRO A 53 16.74 11.22 6.20
N THR A 54 16.96 11.97 5.13
CA THR A 54 18.28 12.45 4.72
C THR A 54 18.31 13.96 4.54
N SER A 55 19.48 14.56 4.75
CA SER A 55 19.75 15.95 4.41
C SER A 55 20.12 16.14 2.93
N GLN A 56 20.22 15.08 2.15
CA GLN A 56 20.45 15.15 0.70
C GLN A 56 19.12 15.34 -0.03
N ILE A 57 19.13 16.15 -1.07
CA ILE A 57 17.97 16.38 -1.93
C ILE A 57 17.80 15.13 -2.82
N ASP A 58 16.70 14.43 -2.65
CA ASP A 58 16.26 13.33 -3.49
C ASP A 58 14.89 13.69 -4.07
N ILE A 59 14.89 14.15 -5.32
CA ILE A 59 13.69 14.64 -6.00
C ILE A 59 12.74 13.49 -6.33
N ASP A 60 13.27 12.30 -6.64
CA ASP A 60 12.48 11.13 -6.99
C ASP A 60 11.63 10.69 -5.80
N SER A 61 12.26 10.48 -4.64
CA SER A 61 11.55 10.09 -3.41
C SER A 61 10.60 11.20 -2.92
N PHE A 62 11.02 12.47 -3.00
CA PHE A 62 10.13 13.58 -2.68
C PHE A 62 8.90 13.61 -3.60
N THR A 63 9.07 13.37 -4.91
CA THR A 63 7.96 13.39 -5.86
C THR A 63 7.01 12.21 -5.62
N HIS A 64 7.52 11.06 -5.20
CA HIS A 64 6.70 9.95 -4.76
C HIS A 64 5.75 10.37 -3.62
N GLU A 65 6.29 11.02 -2.58
CA GLU A 65 5.48 11.50 -1.45
C GLU A 65 4.53 12.65 -1.84
N LEU A 66 4.97 13.53 -2.75
CA LEU A 66 4.10 14.57 -3.30
C LEU A 66 2.90 13.99 -4.05
N LEU A 67 3.07 12.83 -4.70
CA LEU A 67 1.98 12.12 -5.35
C LEU A 67 1.00 11.50 -4.36
N HIS A 68 1.44 11.03 -3.19
CA HIS A 68 0.50 10.63 -2.13
C HIS A 68 -0.41 11.80 -1.71
N VAL A 69 0.17 12.99 -1.49
CA VAL A 69 -0.61 14.20 -1.21
C VAL A 69 -1.55 14.55 -2.39
N TYR A 70 -1.11 14.30 -3.62
CA TYR A 70 -1.94 14.53 -4.81
C TYR A 70 -3.10 13.53 -4.91
N MET A 71 -2.90 12.28 -4.54
CA MET A 71 -4.00 11.31 -4.46
C MET A 71 -5.06 11.73 -3.43
N ASP A 72 -4.64 12.19 -2.24
CA ASP A 72 -5.55 12.73 -1.24
C ASP A 72 -6.32 13.94 -1.78
N TYR A 73 -5.64 14.86 -2.48
CA TYR A 73 -6.26 16.02 -3.13
C TYR A 73 -7.30 15.62 -4.18
N LEU A 74 -7.05 14.56 -4.93
CA LEU A 74 -7.99 14.03 -5.92
C LEU A 74 -9.16 13.25 -5.31
N GLY A 75 -9.16 13.01 -4.00
CA GLY A 75 -10.23 12.38 -3.26
C GLY A 75 -10.02 10.90 -2.96
N LEU A 76 -8.78 10.40 -3.06
CA LEU A 76 -8.47 9.11 -2.45
C LEU A 76 -8.73 9.24 -0.95
N SER A 77 -9.62 8.38 -0.42
CA SER A 77 -9.99 8.43 1.01
C SER A 77 -8.73 8.35 1.88
N PRO A 78 -8.47 9.33 2.75
CA PRO A 78 -7.31 9.30 3.62
C PRO A 78 -7.28 8.03 4.48
N TYR A 79 -6.08 7.48 4.69
CA TYR A 79 -5.91 6.26 5.50
C TYR A 79 -6.59 6.31 6.87
N PRO A 80 -6.56 7.44 7.65
CA PRO A 80 -7.29 7.53 8.91
C PRO A 80 -8.81 7.37 8.74
N ASP A 81 -9.39 7.91 7.68
CA ASP A 81 -10.84 7.82 7.43
C ASP A 81 -11.25 6.38 7.09
N LEU A 82 -10.40 5.65 6.35
CA LEU A 82 -10.58 4.22 6.10
C LEU A 82 -10.60 3.44 7.43
N ILE A 83 -9.62 3.66 8.31
CA ILE A 83 -9.55 3.02 9.63
C ILE A 83 -10.79 3.35 10.47
N TYR A 84 -11.21 4.61 10.55
CA TYR A 84 -12.41 5.00 11.29
C TYR A 84 -13.67 4.32 10.76
N SER A 85 -13.80 4.21 9.44
CA SER A 85 -14.98 3.62 8.81
C SER A 85 -15.13 2.13 9.11
N ILE A 86 -14.02 1.41 9.32
CA ILE A 86 -14.01 -0.04 9.58
C ILE A 86 -14.01 -0.41 11.07
N GLN A 87 -13.71 0.53 11.97
CA GLN A 87 -13.63 0.26 13.44
C GLN A 87 -14.92 -0.29 14.06
N GLY A 88 -16.07 -0.12 13.41
CA GLY A 88 -17.35 -0.65 13.86
C GLY A 88 -17.74 -2.00 13.27
N ILE A 89 -16.95 -2.52 12.35
CA ILE A 89 -17.23 -3.79 11.66
C ILE A 89 -16.68 -4.94 12.51
N ASN A 90 -17.58 -5.81 12.95
CA ASN A 90 -17.22 -7.01 13.71
C ASN A 90 -17.33 -8.24 12.79
N SER A 91 -16.28 -8.50 12.02
CA SER A 91 -16.17 -9.63 11.12
C SER A 91 -14.81 -10.34 11.27
N MET A 92 -14.73 -11.60 10.83
CA MET A 92 -13.45 -12.31 10.77
C MET A 92 -12.53 -11.70 9.73
N GLY A 93 -13.08 -11.14 8.65
CA GLY A 93 -12.33 -10.43 7.63
C GLY A 93 -11.52 -9.26 8.22
N ILE A 94 -12.16 -8.41 9.02
CA ILE A 94 -11.46 -7.29 9.72
C ILE A 94 -10.42 -7.79 10.70
N MET A 95 -10.66 -8.91 11.39
CA MET A 95 -9.65 -9.48 12.31
C MET A 95 -8.39 -9.95 11.60
N VAL A 96 -8.50 -10.40 10.35
CA VAL A 96 -7.36 -10.76 9.50
C VAL A 96 -6.67 -9.53 8.93
N LEU A 97 -7.45 -8.48 8.63
CA LEU A 97 -6.98 -7.22 8.10
C LEU A 97 -6.49 -6.30 9.24
N GLU A 98 -5.43 -6.71 9.94
CA GLU A 98 -4.78 -5.87 10.95
C GLU A 98 -4.35 -4.51 10.38
N SER A 99 -4.11 -3.53 11.25
CA SER A 99 -3.77 -2.15 10.87
C SER A 99 -2.65 -2.05 9.83
N ASP A 100 -1.63 -2.89 9.96
CA ASP A 100 -0.48 -2.90 9.06
C ASP A 100 -0.85 -3.40 7.66
N LEU A 101 -1.75 -4.40 7.56
CA LEU A 101 -2.22 -4.88 6.27
C LEU A 101 -3.16 -3.88 5.61
N ILE A 102 -3.98 -3.16 6.39
CA ILE A 102 -4.81 -2.07 5.86
C ILE A 102 -3.94 -0.94 5.32
N ALA A 103 -2.87 -0.57 6.03
CA ALA A 103 -1.90 0.41 5.54
C ALA A 103 -1.22 -0.07 4.24
N HIS A 104 -0.90 -1.37 4.17
CA HIS A 104 -0.33 -1.96 2.97
C HIS A 104 -1.32 -1.96 1.78
N LEU A 105 -2.59 -2.28 2.02
CA LEU A 105 -3.67 -2.16 1.03
C LEU A 105 -3.84 -0.72 0.53
N TYR A 106 -3.85 0.24 1.44
CA TYR A 106 -3.92 1.66 1.10
C TYR A 106 -2.76 2.07 0.18
N ASN A 107 -1.51 1.73 0.56
CA ASN A 107 -0.33 2.00 -0.26
C ASN A 107 -0.40 1.31 -1.62
N PHE A 108 -0.85 0.04 -1.66
CA PHE A 108 -1.07 -0.68 -2.90
C PHE A 108 -2.01 0.08 -3.84
N CYS A 109 -3.15 0.53 -3.34
CA CYS A 109 -4.14 1.27 -4.10
C CYS A 109 -3.63 2.63 -4.58
N SER A 110 -2.96 3.38 -3.69
CA SER A 110 -2.32 4.65 -4.04
C SER A 110 -1.32 4.47 -5.15
N HIS A 111 -0.40 3.52 -4.99
CA HIS A 111 0.68 3.27 -5.94
C HIS A 111 0.17 2.89 -7.32
N LYS A 112 -0.92 2.11 -7.43
CA LYS A 112 -1.55 1.78 -8.72
C LYS A 112 -2.02 3.02 -9.49
N LYS A 113 -2.51 4.04 -8.78
CA LYS A 113 -2.97 5.32 -9.39
C LYS A 113 -1.82 6.30 -9.59
N MET A 114 -0.81 6.29 -8.72
CA MET A 114 0.35 7.19 -8.78
C MET A 114 1.35 6.80 -9.85
N PHE A 115 1.62 5.51 -10.02
CA PHE A 115 2.69 5.02 -10.88
C PHE A 115 2.61 5.52 -12.33
N PRO A 116 1.44 5.50 -13.01
CA PRO A 116 1.33 6.07 -14.35
C PRO A 116 1.73 7.55 -14.42
N LEU A 117 1.36 8.35 -13.42
CA LEU A 117 1.71 9.76 -13.34
C LEU A 117 3.21 9.96 -13.11
N TYR A 118 3.80 9.19 -12.19
CA TYR A 118 5.23 9.23 -11.88
C TYR A 118 6.07 8.92 -13.13
N ARG A 119 5.68 7.89 -13.89
CA ARG A 119 6.32 7.52 -15.14
C ARG A 119 6.15 8.57 -16.24
N GLU A 120 4.95 9.17 -16.37
CA GLU A 120 4.68 10.24 -17.32
C GLU A 120 5.55 11.48 -17.06
N MET A 121 5.84 11.76 -15.79
CA MET A 121 6.78 12.81 -15.38
C MET A 121 8.25 12.50 -15.74
N GLY A 122 8.56 11.28 -16.18
CA GLY A 122 9.90 10.87 -16.61
C GLY A 122 10.83 10.47 -15.45
N PHE A 123 10.28 10.11 -14.29
CA PHE A 123 11.04 9.54 -13.18
C PHE A 123 11.33 8.05 -13.39
N SER A 124 12.36 7.55 -12.75
CA SER A 124 12.78 6.16 -12.88
C SER A 124 11.86 5.21 -12.12
N GLU A 125 11.35 4.18 -12.81
CA GLU A 125 10.54 3.13 -12.20
C GLU A 125 11.23 2.43 -11.03
N TYR A 126 12.56 2.30 -11.08
CA TYR A 126 13.38 1.74 -10.00
C TYR A 126 13.35 2.55 -8.70
N ARG A 127 13.00 3.84 -8.81
CA ARG A 127 12.93 4.75 -7.68
C ARG A 127 11.53 4.89 -7.12
N PHE A 128 10.52 4.39 -7.85
CA PHE A 128 9.13 4.44 -7.40
C PHE A 128 8.87 3.51 -6.21
N VAL A 129 9.49 2.34 -6.20
CA VAL A 129 9.42 1.38 -5.10
C VAL A 129 10.79 1.31 -4.44
N GLU A 130 10.97 1.97 -3.30
CA GLU A 130 12.26 2.00 -2.58
C GLU A 130 12.67 0.61 -2.06
N SER A 131 11.71 -0.23 -1.70
CA SER A 131 11.97 -1.60 -1.30
C SER A 131 11.73 -2.54 -2.47
N ARG A 132 12.81 -3.09 -3.03
CA ARG A 132 12.70 -4.26 -3.92
C ARG A 132 11.94 -5.36 -3.21
N ILE A 133 11.08 -6.05 -3.95
CA ILE A 133 10.34 -7.19 -3.41
C ILE A 133 11.32 -8.16 -2.75
N SER A 134 11.31 -8.17 -1.42
CA SER A 134 12.15 -9.06 -0.61
C SER A 134 11.60 -10.48 -0.53
N PHE A 135 10.43 -10.75 -1.16
CA PHE A 135 9.78 -12.04 -1.13
C PHE A 135 10.72 -13.16 -1.63
N SER A 136 10.86 -14.19 -0.83
CA SER A 136 11.79 -15.28 -1.02
C SER A 136 11.10 -16.65 -1.03
N GLY A 137 11.85 -17.69 -1.40
CA GLY A 137 11.36 -19.07 -1.27
C GLY A 137 11.07 -19.48 0.17
N ASN A 138 11.70 -18.84 1.17
CA ASN A 138 11.42 -19.10 2.58
C ASN A 138 10.02 -18.55 2.98
N ASP A 139 9.66 -17.36 2.52
CA ASP A 139 8.35 -16.77 2.77
C ASP A 139 7.26 -17.62 2.14
N LEU A 140 7.47 -18.06 0.90
CA LEU A 140 6.56 -18.98 0.22
C LEU A 140 6.36 -20.29 0.98
N ASN A 141 7.46 -20.88 1.47
CA ASN A 141 7.40 -22.12 2.26
C ASN A 141 6.69 -21.90 3.60
N TYR A 142 6.91 -20.76 4.25
CA TYR A 142 6.23 -20.39 5.49
C TYR A 142 4.72 -20.32 5.28
N ILE A 143 4.27 -19.59 4.28
CA ILE A 143 2.85 -19.47 3.90
C ILE A 143 2.27 -20.85 3.58
N LYS A 144 2.94 -21.63 2.72
CA LYS A 144 2.50 -22.96 2.32
C LYS A 144 2.32 -23.90 3.52
N ASN A 145 3.28 -23.93 4.41
CA ASN A 145 3.23 -24.74 5.62
C ASN A 145 2.08 -24.31 6.55
N GLY A 146 1.82 -23.00 6.65
CA GLY A 146 0.70 -22.46 7.40
C GLY A 146 -0.66 -22.95 6.89
N PHE A 147 -0.87 -22.95 5.57
CA PHE A 147 -2.10 -23.48 4.97
C PHE A 147 -2.21 -25.01 5.03
N MET A 148 -1.10 -25.75 5.09
CA MET A 148 -1.09 -27.22 5.18
C MET A 148 -1.21 -27.73 6.62
N SER A 149 -0.71 -26.98 7.59
CA SER A 149 -0.90 -27.29 9.02
C SER A 149 -2.34 -26.96 9.41
N ASN A 150 -3.02 -27.81 10.18
CA ASN A 150 -4.35 -27.52 10.70
C ASN A 150 -4.40 -26.31 11.66
N GLY A 151 -3.28 -25.66 11.90
CA GLY A 151 -3.14 -24.40 12.63
C GLY A 151 -3.41 -23.23 11.68
N LYS A 152 -4.66 -22.89 11.52
CA LYS A 152 -5.14 -21.80 10.66
C LYS A 152 -5.03 -20.49 11.41
N GLN A 153 -3.82 -19.94 11.47
CA GLN A 153 -3.57 -18.66 12.12
C GLN A 153 -3.85 -17.51 11.15
N ALA A 154 -4.48 -16.45 11.63
CA ALA A 154 -4.72 -15.22 10.88
C ALA A 154 -3.43 -14.70 10.21
N GLU A 155 -2.28 -14.90 10.86
CA GLU A 155 -0.95 -14.52 10.38
C GLU A 155 -0.63 -15.07 8.99
N TYR A 156 -0.91 -16.36 8.68
CA TYR A 156 -0.60 -16.91 7.35
C TYR A 156 -1.47 -16.32 6.26
N ILE A 157 -2.72 -16.01 6.59
CA ILE A 157 -3.65 -15.34 5.67
C ILE A 157 -3.19 -13.91 5.45
N HIS A 158 -2.83 -13.20 6.51
CA HIS A 158 -2.24 -11.86 6.47
C HIS A 158 -1.00 -11.83 5.57
N GLN A 159 -0.04 -12.73 5.80
CA GLN A 159 1.18 -12.84 4.98
C GLN A 159 0.85 -13.18 3.52
N PHE A 160 -0.10 -14.06 3.28
CA PHE A 160 -0.54 -14.41 1.93
C PHE A 160 -1.08 -13.18 1.20
N ILE A 161 -1.99 -12.43 1.83
CA ILE A 161 -2.59 -11.22 1.24
C ILE A 161 -1.50 -10.18 0.99
N GLY A 162 -0.70 -9.84 2.00
CA GLY A 162 0.33 -8.82 1.91
C GLY A 162 1.35 -9.11 0.80
N HIS A 163 1.86 -10.33 0.73
CA HIS A 163 2.81 -10.71 -0.31
C HIS A 163 2.18 -10.76 -1.71
N THR A 164 0.92 -11.21 -1.82
CA THR A 164 0.22 -11.22 -3.11
C THR A 164 0.07 -9.80 -3.65
N LEU A 165 -0.38 -8.85 -2.80
CA LEU A 165 -0.50 -7.44 -3.17
C LEU A 165 0.86 -6.82 -3.54
N ALA A 166 1.90 -7.08 -2.75
CA ALA A 166 3.25 -6.58 -3.03
C ALA A 166 3.76 -7.06 -4.39
N LEU A 167 3.56 -8.35 -4.72
CA LEU A 167 3.95 -8.94 -6.01
C LEU A 167 3.12 -8.38 -7.18
N MET A 168 1.82 -8.14 -6.98
CA MET A 168 0.94 -7.53 -7.98
C MET A 168 1.25 -6.04 -8.21
N ASN A 169 1.85 -5.38 -7.23
CA ASN A 169 2.26 -3.97 -7.33
C ASN A 169 3.66 -3.79 -7.95
N ASN A 170 4.30 -4.88 -8.39
CA ASN A 170 5.61 -4.76 -9.02
C ASN A 170 5.52 -3.96 -10.32
N VAL A 171 6.35 -2.94 -10.41
CA VAL A 171 6.45 -2.04 -11.57
C VAL A 171 7.79 -2.16 -12.29
N VAL A 172 8.71 -2.96 -11.74
CA VAL A 172 10.07 -3.13 -12.27
C VAL A 172 10.10 -4.30 -13.23
N GLU A 173 10.38 -4.04 -14.50
CA GLU A 173 10.39 -5.04 -15.58
C GLU A 173 11.34 -6.22 -15.29
N GLU A 174 12.52 -5.96 -14.72
CA GLU A 174 13.50 -6.99 -14.38
C GLU A 174 13.00 -8.02 -13.36
N ASP A 175 12.06 -7.63 -12.50
CA ASP A 175 11.47 -8.50 -11.47
C ASP A 175 10.18 -9.20 -11.95
N GLU A 176 9.67 -8.88 -13.14
CA GLU A 176 8.37 -9.37 -13.65
C GLU A 176 8.29 -10.90 -13.71
N GLU A 177 9.32 -11.57 -14.21
CA GLU A 177 9.34 -13.03 -14.29
C GLU A 177 9.34 -13.68 -12.90
N LYS A 178 10.11 -13.12 -11.97
CA LYS A 178 10.16 -13.56 -10.58
C LYS A 178 8.78 -13.38 -9.91
N CYS A 179 8.16 -12.22 -10.10
CA CYS A 179 6.83 -11.93 -9.56
C CYS A 179 5.78 -12.89 -10.11
N ARG A 180 5.73 -13.10 -11.43
CA ARG A 180 4.81 -14.05 -12.06
C ARG A 180 4.96 -15.46 -11.52
N LYS A 181 6.20 -15.93 -11.31
CA LYS A 181 6.45 -17.24 -10.72
C LYS A 181 5.88 -17.34 -9.30
N TYR A 182 6.15 -16.36 -8.43
CA TYR A 182 5.64 -16.38 -7.06
C TYR A 182 4.12 -16.24 -7.00
N LEU A 183 3.52 -15.38 -7.82
CA LEU A 183 2.06 -15.26 -7.93
C LEU A 183 1.41 -16.59 -8.36
N TYR A 184 2.03 -17.31 -9.30
CA TYR A 184 1.58 -18.64 -9.69
C TYR A 184 1.64 -19.63 -8.51
N GLU A 185 2.73 -19.65 -7.75
CA GLU A 185 2.88 -20.52 -6.58
C GLU A 185 1.85 -20.19 -5.48
N LEU A 186 1.63 -18.91 -5.19
CA LEU A 186 0.59 -18.47 -4.24
C LEU A 186 -0.80 -18.92 -4.70
N LYS A 187 -1.11 -18.80 -5.98
CA LYS A 187 -2.36 -19.30 -6.55
C LYS A 187 -2.53 -20.82 -6.39
N GLN A 188 -1.44 -21.60 -6.41
CA GLN A 188 -1.49 -23.05 -6.14
C GLN A 188 -1.71 -23.37 -4.65
N ILE A 189 -1.26 -22.50 -3.74
CA ILE A 189 -1.47 -22.67 -2.30
C ILE A 189 -2.94 -22.47 -1.94
N ASN A 190 -3.55 -21.37 -2.39
CA ASN A 190 -4.97 -21.10 -2.17
C ASN A 190 -5.57 -20.28 -3.32
N SER A 191 -6.23 -20.97 -4.25
CA SER A 191 -6.77 -20.35 -5.46
C SER A 191 -7.97 -19.46 -5.18
N GLU A 192 -8.77 -19.75 -4.14
CA GLU A 192 -9.95 -18.96 -3.79
C GLU A 192 -9.54 -17.63 -3.16
N LEU A 193 -8.65 -17.66 -2.17
CA LEU A 193 -8.12 -16.44 -1.55
C LEU A 193 -7.36 -15.59 -2.57
N TYR A 194 -6.54 -16.23 -3.43
CA TYR A 194 -5.86 -15.53 -4.53
C TYR A 194 -6.86 -14.81 -5.44
N LYS A 195 -7.98 -15.47 -5.77
CA LYS A 195 -9.03 -14.90 -6.62
C LYS A 195 -9.70 -13.67 -5.98
N ILE A 196 -9.92 -13.68 -4.67
CA ILE A 196 -10.47 -12.53 -3.95
C ILE A 196 -9.55 -11.32 -4.07
N ILE A 197 -8.23 -11.53 -3.94
CA ILE A 197 -7.23 -10.46 -4.08
C ILE A 197 -7.12 -9.99 -5.55
N GLU A 198 -7.12 -10.92 -6.49
CA GLU A 198 -7.10 -10.63 -7.94
C GLU A 198 -8.33 -9.82 -8.37
N ASP A 199 -9.52 -10.15 -7.82
CA ASP A 199 -10.74 -9.40 -8.09
C ASP A 199 -10.68 -7.98 -7.51
N PHE A 200 -10.15 -7.83 -6.31
CA PHE A 200 -9.92 -6.51 -5.71
C PHE A 200 -8.96 -5.65 -6.56
N ASP A 201 -7.83 -6.22 -7.00
CA ASP A 201 -6.88 -5.52 -7.89
C ASP A 201 -7.56 -5.09 -9.21
N ASN A 202 -8.35 -5.98 -9.82
CA ASN A 202 -9.06 -5.68 -11.06
C ASN A 202 -10.16 -4.62 -10.88
N ASP A 203 -10.96 -4.73 -9.81
CA ASP A 203 -12.02 -3.77 -9.49
C ASP A 203 -11.40 -2.38 -9.30
N TRP A 204 -10.33 -2.27 -8.49
CA TRP A 204 -9.61 -1.03 -8.25
C TRP A 204 -8.94 -0.46 -9.52
N ASN A 205 -8.28 -1.29 -10.33
CA ASN A 205 -7.62 -0.83 -11.56
C ASN A 205 -8.60 -0.28 -12.60
N THR A 206 -9.81 -0.84 -12.66
CA THR A 206 -10.84 -0.43 -13.62
C THR A 206 -11.72 0.71 -13.09
N SER A 207 -11.73 0.95 -11.79
CA SER A 207 -12.45 2.05 -11.17
C SER A 207 -11.86 3.39 -11.58
N ASN A 208 -12.72 4.31 -12.03
CA ASN A 208 -12.39 5.71 -12.20
C ASN A 208 -12.63 6.54 -10.93
N ASP A 209 -13.28 5.93 -9.93
CA ASP A 209 -13.50 6.51 -8.62
C ASP A 209 -12.29 6.24 -7.72
N LEU A 210 -11.96 7.22 -6.88
CA LEU A 210 -10.94 7.10 -5.84
C LEU A 210 -11.55 6.80 -4.46
N ASN A 211 -12.83 6.38 -4.41
CA ASN A 211 -13.50 5.96 -3.19
C ASN A 211 -13.05 4.56 -2.75
N LEU A 212 -11.86 4.47 -2.20
CA LEU A 212 -11.27 3.22 -1.73
C LEU A 212 -12.14 2.48 -0.71
N LEU A 213 -12.96 3.20 0.06
CA LEU A 213 -13.80 2.58 1.10
C LEU A 213 -14.81 1.60 0.49
N GLU A 214 -15.43 1.90 -0.64
CA GLU A 214 -16.38 1.00 -1.28
C GLU A 214 -15.71 -0.29 -1.76
N ASP A 215 -14.59 -0.17 -2.46
CA ASP A 215 -13.82 -1.34 -2.94
C ASP A 215 -13.28 -2.17 -1.76
N PHE A 216 -12.82 -1.50 -0.70
CA PHE A 216 -12.36 -2.15 0.52
C PHE A 216 -13.48 -2.96 1.21
N LEU A 217 -14.69 -2.41 1.35
CA LEU A 217 -15.82 -3.11 1.96
C LEU A 217 -16.26 -4.32 1.13
N VAL A 218 -16.18 -4.24 -0.19
CA VAL A 218 -16.43 -5.39 -1.09
C VAL A 218 -15.37 -6.48 -0.90
N PHE A 219 -14.09 -6.09 -0.83
CA PHE A 219 -12.99 -7.01 -0.58
C PHE A 219 -13.12 -7.69 0.79
N GLU A 220 -13.36 -6.93 1.84
CA GLU A 220 -13.55 -7.41 3.21
C GLU A 220 -14.71 -8.42 3.29
N LYS A 221 -15.85 -8.11 2.70
CA LYS A 221 -17.00 -9.02 2.66
C LYS A 221 -16.67 -10.33 1.95
N ARG A 222 -15.98 -10.31 0.81
CA ARG A 222 -15.55 -11.52 0.10
C ARG A 222 -14.59 -12.36 0.94
N LEU A 223 -13.70 -11.69 1.67
CA LEU A 223 -12.77 -12.34 2.60
C LEU A 223 -13.50 -13.00 3.76
N ASP A 224 -14.46 -12.30 4.37
CA ASP A 224 -15.27 -12.82 5.47
C ASP A 224 -16.09 -14.07 5.05
N GLU A 225 -16.76 -14.01 3.91
CA GLU A 225 -17.50 -15.14 3.33
C GLU A 225 -16.58 -16.35 3.04
N TRP A 226 -15.35 -16.12 2.62
CA TRP A 226 -14.37 -17.18 2.40
C TRP A 226 -13.88 -17.78 3.72
N LEU A 227 -13.64 -16.95 4.74
CA LEU A 227 -13.25 -17.39 6.08
C LEU A 227 -14.32 -18.27 6.71
N GLU A 228 -15.59 -17.87 6.64
CA GLU A 228 -16.72 -18.66 7.13
C GLU A 228 -16.82 -20.05 6.47
N LYS A 229 -16.73 -20.10 5.14
CA LYS A 229 -16.77 -21.36 4.36
C LYS A 229 -15.57 -22.26 4.66
N SER A 230 -14.44 -21.69 4.98
CA SER A 230 -13.19 -22.41 5.27
C SER A 230 -13.21 -23.06 6.65
N ASN A 231 -14.26 -22.87 7.47
CA ASN A 231 -14.35 -23.33 8.88
C ASN A 231 -13.08 -22.95 9.69
N LEU A 232 -12.56 -21.74 9.44
CA LEU A 232 -11.39 -21.21 10.13
C LEU A 232 -11.84 -20.75 11.51
N THR A 233 -11.31 -21.36 12.55
CA THR A 233 -11.45 -20.86 13.92
C THR A 233 -10.19 -20.09 14.27
N PHE A 234 -10.32 -18.79 14.53
CA PHE A 234 -9.25 -18.02 15.14
C PHE A 234 -9.25 -18.26 16.64
N GLU A 235 -8.13 -18.73 17.20
CA GLU A 235 -7.95 -18.68 18.65
C GLU A 235 -7.84 -17.17 19.00
N ASN A 236 -8.77 -16.72 19.85
CA ASN A 236 -8.79 -15.34 20.35
C ASN A 236 -7.63 -15.14 21.33
N ASP A 237 -6.42 -14.96 20.84
CA ASP A 237 -5.28 -14.56 21.67
C ASP A 237 -5.32 -13.08 22.12
N TYR A 238 -6.31 -12.32 21.66
CA TYR A 238 -6.48 -10.89 21.98
C TYR A 238 -7.41 -10.58 23.17
N CYS A 239 -7.84 -11.60 23.92
CA CYS A 239 -8.58 -11.40 25.18
C CYS A 239 -7.69 -11.62 26.42
N ARG A 240 -6.54 -10.92 26.48
CA ARG A 240 -5.79 -10.79 27.75
C ARG A 240 -5.28 -9.38 27.97
#